data_14f40a2cf9e3b0433b770e4fbfc27535
#
_entry.id   14f40a2cf9e3b0433b770e4fbfc27535
#
_cell.length_a   1.000
_cell.length_b   1.000
_cell.length_c   1.000
_cell.angle_alpha   90.00
_cell.angle_beta   90.00
_cell.angle_gamma   90.00
#
_symmetry.space_group_name_H-M   'P 1'
#
loop_
_entity.id
_entity.type
_entity.pdbx_description
1 polymer ?
#
loop_
_entity_poly.entity_id
_entity_poly.type
_entity_poly.pdbx_seq_one_letter_code
_entity_poly.pdbx_strand_id
1 'polypeptide(L)'
;MRTLGVGLWLVLIALTLIPQAAGSTACLVLSGNEPERVLARLPIEEKVPFCLEFVNSIYLAPVRETFVYQAVEGFFLVKVESPSAGVFEYYGLIPDGSGSVNMRRRLGDIRLLSHDYQHHRLIIGNRTVHLKGLVADGQPLTMRVRTGKECDP
;
A
#
# COMPACT_ATOMS: atom_id res chain seq x y z
N MET A 1 74.63 -20.27 -10.54
CA MET A 1 73.64 -20.35 -9.47
C MET A 1 72.67 -19.16 -9.63
N ARG A 2 71.48 -19.42 -10.07
CA ARG A 2 70.42 -18.39 -10.32
C ARG A 2 69.36 -18.56 -9.24
N THR A 3 69.20 -17.58 -8.36
CA THR A 3 68.14 -17.53 -7.36
C THR A 3 66.88 -16.89 -7.97
N LEU A 4 65.80 -17.69 -8.09
CA LEU A 4 64.47 -17.20 -8.45
C LEU A 4 63.80 -16.61 -7.20
N GLY A 5 63.58 -15.28 -7.22
CA GLY A 5 62.74 -14.61 -6.22
C GLY A 5 61.25 -14.77 -6.59
N VAL A 6 60.50 -15.47 -5.73
CA VAL A 6 59.06 -15.57 -5.83
C VAL A 6 58.46 -14.37 -5.13
N GLY A 7 57.93 -13.42 -5.93
CA GLY A 7 57.19 -12.27 -5.41
C GLY A 7 55.76 -12.68 -5.04
N LEU A 8 55.45 -12.63 -3.75
CA LEU A 8 54.12 -12.87 -3.19
C LEU A 8 53.27 -11.61 -3.35
N TRP A 9 52.31 -11.61 -4.30
CA TRP A 9 51.33 -10.54 -4.45
C TRP A 9 50.17 -10.76 -3.47
N LEU A 10 50.14 -9.95 -2.41
CA LEU A 10 48.96 -9.87 -1.53
C LEU A 10 47.87 -9.03 -2.19
N VAL A 11 46.84 -9.69 -2.68
CA VAL A 11 45.63 -9.02 -3.14
C VAL A 11 44.78 -8.67 -1.93
N LEU A 12 44.78 -7.38 -1.55
CA LEU A 12 43.87 -6.83 -0.54
C LEU A 12 42.47 -6.69 -1.18
N ILE A 13 41.56 -7.60 -0.86
CA ILE A 13 40.13 -7.46 -1.20
C ILE A 13 39.54 -6.47 -0.17
N ALA A 14 39.39 -5.22 -0.57
CA ALA A 14 38.63 -4.24 0.19
C ALA A 14 37.12 -4.60 0.11
N LEU A 15 36.61 -5.19 1.18
CA LEU A 15 35.18 -5.40 1.35
C LEU A 15 34.52 -4.03 1.56
N THR A 16 33.98 -3.43 0.49
CA THR A 16 33.15 -2.23 0.59
C THR A 16 31.82 -2.61 1.25
N LEU A 17 31.67 -2.31 2.53
CA LEU A 17 30.39 -2.29 3.22
C LEU A 17 29.52 -1.22 2.56
N ILE A 18 28.64 -1.63 1.65
CA ILE A 18 27.60 -0.77 1.13
C ILE A 18 26.62 -0.54 2.30
N PRO A 19 26.48 0.70 2.80
CA PRO A 19 25.44 0.96 3.80
C PRO A 19 24.10 0.66 3.16
N GLN A 20 23.42 -0.39 3.63
CA GLN A 20 22.00 -0.56 3.34
C GLN A 20 21.29 0.65 3.95
N ALA A 21 20.79 1.53 3.10
CA ALA A 21 19.87 2.56 3.54
C ALA A 21 18.72 1.83 4.23
N ALA A 22 18.65 1.97 5.57
CA ALA A 22 17.49 1.53 6.35
C ALA A 22 16.32 2.41 5.89
N GLY A 23 15.68 2.00 4.81
CA GLY A 23 14.44 2.60 4.36
C GLY A 23 13.47 2.52 5.53
N SER A 24 12.86 3.65 5.89
CA SER A 24 11.80 3.69 6.89
C SER A 24 10.76 2.65 6.48
N THR A 25 10.71 1.54 7.21
CA THR A 25 9.72 0.49 6.97
C THR A 25 8.35 1.09 7.25
N ALA A 26 7.58 1.28 6.19
CA ALA A 26 6.17 1.65 6.28
C ALA A 26 5.31 0.43 5.94
N CYS A 27 4.17 0.34 6.57
CA CYS A 27 3.21 -0.73 6.30
C CYS A 27 1.77 -0.23 6.37
N LEU A 28 0.93 -0.87 5.60
CA LEU A 28 -0.52 -0.78 5.74
C LEU A 28 -0.96 -1.84 6.75
N VAL A 29 -1.46 -1.41 7.88
CA VAL A 29 -2.02 -2.28 8.91
C VAL A 29 -3.52 -2.40 8.69
N LEU A 30 -3.98 -3.63 8.54
CA LEU A 30 -5.40 -3.98 8.48
C LEU A 30 -5.81 -4.51 9.85
N SER A 31 -6.84 -3.92 10.46
CA SER A 31 -7.36 -4.37 11.75
C SER A 31 -8.87 -4.51 11.72
N GLY A 32 -9.38 -5.55 12.38
CA GLY A 32 -10.80 -5.71 12.68
C GLY A 32 -11.21 -4.86 13.87
N ASN A 33 -12.52 -4.75 14.09
CA ASN A 33 -13.07 -4.12 15.28
C ASN A 33 -13.24 -5.15 16.42
N GLU A 34 -13.16 -4.66 17.59
CA GLU A 34 -13.45 -5.12 18.93
C GLU A 34 -13.27 -6.63 19.26
N PRO A 35 -12.26 -6.95 20.05
CA PRO A 35 -11.16 -6.07 20.38
C PRO A 35 -10.33 -5.78 19.13
N GLU A 36 -9.68 -4.62 19.07
CA GLU A 36 -8.86 -4.25 17.89
C GLU A 36 -7.82 -5.36 17.64
N ARG A 37 -8.05 -6.12 16.57
CA ARG A 37 -7.20 -7.24 16.17
C ARG A 37 -6.51 -6.90 14.86
N VAL A 38 -5.19 -6.93 14.86
CA VAL A 38 -4.42 -6.85 13.61
C VAL A 38 -4.66 -8.12 12.80
N LEU A 39 -5.16 -7.94 11.59
CA LEU A 39 -5.45 -9.02 10.64
C LEU A 39 -4.31 -9.21 9.65
N ALA A 40 -3.66 -8.12 9.23
CA ALA A 40 -2.51 -8.14 8.34
C ALA A 40 -1.64 -6.90 8.50
N ARG A 41 -0.34 -7.06 8.24
CA ARG A 41 0.63 -5.99 8.01
C ARG A 41 1.21 -6.18 6.61
N LEU A 42 1.03 -5.18 5.77
CA LEU A 42 1.41 -5.24 4.36
C LEU A 42 2.47 -4.17 4.10
N PRO A 43 3.72 -4.55 3.80
CA PRO A 43 4.76 -3.58 3.48
C PRO A 43 4.34 -2.68 2.33
N ILE A 44 4.55 -1.37 2.48
CA ILE A 44 4.36 -0.36 1.44
C ILE A 44 5.63 0.48 1.30
N GLU A 45 5.86 0.98 0.11
CA GLU A 45 7.02 1.82 -0.18
C GLU A 45 6.60 3.29 -0.32
N GLU A 46 7.49 4.19 0.11
CA GLU A 46 7.26 5.62 -0.05
C GLU A 46 7.15 5.98 -1.54
N LYS A 47 6.13 6.77 -1.87
CA LYS A 47 5.82 7.25 -3.24
C LYS A 47 5.46 6.15 -4.25
N VAL A 48 5.42 4.89 -3.84
CA VAL A 48 4.95 3.80 -4.69
C VAL A 48 3.44 3.64 -4.50
N PRO A 49 2.64 3.71 -5.57
CA PRO A 49 1.19 3.61 -5.47
C PRO A 49 0.73 2.20 -5.15
N PHE A 50 -0.36 2.10 -4.41
CA PHE A 50 -1.13 0.88 -4.21
C PHE A 50 -2.62 1.17 -4.35
N CYS A 51 -3.43 0.14 -4.60
CA CYS A 51 -4.82 0.32 -4.96
C CYS A 51 -5.76 -0.50 -4.07
N LEU A 52 -6.95 0.06 -3.83
CA LEU A 52 -8.12 -0.67 -3.37
C LEU A 52 -9.13 -0.74 -4.52
N GLU A 53 -9.54 -1.94 -4.88
CA GLU A 53 -10.61 -2.20 -5.83
C GLU A 53 -11.83 -2.75 -5.11
N PHE A 54 -13.01 -2.27 -5.47
CA PHE A 54 -14.28 -2.74 -4.93
C PHE A 54 -15.45 -2.42 -5.90
N VAL A 55 -16.62 -2.95 -5.60
CA VAL A 55 -17.87 -2.55 -6.27
C VAL A 55 -18.61 -1.59 -5.34
N ASN A 56 -18.91 -0.39 -5.84
CA ASN A 56 -19.75 0.56 -5.12
C ASN A 56 -21.18 0.05 -5.07
N SER A 57 -21.73 -0.11 -3.88
CA SER A 57 -23.05 -0.71 -3.66
C SER A 57 -24.25 0.17 -4.11
N ILE A 58 -24.05 1.48 -4.21
CA ILE A 58 -25.09 2.43 -4.63
C ILE A 58 -25.23 2.41 -6.16
N TYR A 59 -24.09 2.50 -6.85
CA TYR A 59 -24.05 2.62 -8.32
C TYR A 59 -23.79 1.28 -9.01
N LEU A 60 -23.55 0.20 -8.25
CA LEU A 60 -23.22 -1.15 -8.74
C LEU A 60 -22.06 -1.11 -9.77
N ALA A 61 -21.14 -0.20 -9.57
CA ALA A 61 -20.05 0.06 -10.49
C ALA A 61 -18.69 -0.27 -9.85
N PRO A 62 -17.73 -0.81 -10.61
CA PRO A 62 -16.39 -1.01 -10.13
C PRO A 62 -15.71 0.32 -9.83
N VAL A 63 -14.98 0.35 -8.73
CA VAL A 63 -14.17 1.49 -8.29
C VAL A 63 -12.76 1.02 -8.04
N ARG A 64 -11.80 1.83 -8.46
CA ARG A 64 -10.40 1.68 -8.10
C ARG A 64 -9.91 2.97 -7.49
N GLU A 65 -9.54 2.92 -6.23
CA GLU A 65 -8.86 3.98 -5.50
C GLU A 65 -7.37 3.74 -5.53
N THR A 66 -6.59 4.76 -5.89
CA THR A 66 -5.13 4.71 -5.85
C THR A 66 -4.61 5.58 -4.72
N PHE A 67 -3.76 5.01 -3.91
CA PHE A 67 -3.16 5.64 -2.74
C PHE A 67 -1.66 5.75 -2.86
N VAL A 68 -1.08 6.75 -2.19
CA VAL A 68 0.36 6.93 -2.05
C VAL A 68 0.68 7.31 -0.61
N TYR A 69 1.74 6.72 -0.07
CA TYR A 69 2.33 7.13 1.19
C TYR A 69 3.56 8.02 0.95
N GLN A 70 3.69 9.07 1.74
CA GLN A 70 4.85 9.97 1.75
C GLN A 70 5.27 10.19 3.21
N ALA A 71 6.53 9.87 3.54
CA ALA A 71 7.00 9.77 4.92
C ALA A 71 6.76 11.03 5.78
N VAL A 72 6.91 12.23 5.21
CA VAL A 72 6.72 13.51 5.91
C VAL A 72 5.29 14.01 5.81
N GLU A 73 4.63 13.76 4.68
CA GLU A 73 3.34 14.35 4.36
C GLU A 73 2.14 13.46 4.74
N GLY A 74 2.35 12.14 4.83
CA GLY A 74 1.34 11.18 5.24
C GLY A 74 0.76 10.34 4.11
N PHE A 75 -0.49 9.94 4.24
CA PHE A 75 -1.20 9.02 3.38
C PHE A 75 -2.23 9.78 2.53
N PHE A 76 -2.25 9.52 1.23
CA PHE A 76 -3.07 10.27 0.27
C PHE A 76 -3.85 9.34 -0.65
N LEU A 77 -5.11 9.69 -0.92
CA LEU A 77 -5.85 9.26 -2.10
C LEU A 77 -5.46 10.19 -3.24
N VAL A 78 -4.94 9.62 -4.33
CA VAL A 78 -4.40 10.38 -5.46
C VAL A 78 -5.16 10.19 -6.75
N LYS A 79 -5.99 9.13 -6.85
CA LYS A 79 -6.78 8.85 -8.05
C LYS A 79 -8.01 8.02 -7.71
N VAL A 80 -9.11 8.28 -8.40
CA VAL A 80 -10.32 7.46 -8.40
C VAL A 80 -10.65 7.11 -9.84
N GLU A 81 -10.97 5.84 -10.10
CA GLU A 81 -11.35 5.32 -11.42
C GLU A 81 -12.67 4.57 -11.30
N SER A 82 -13.60 4.85 -12.21
CA SER A 82 -14.89 4.16 -12.33
C SER A 82 -15.53 4.45 -13.70
N PRO A 83 -16.29 3.54 -14.27
CA PRO A 83 -17.11 3.84 -15.44
C PRO A 83 -18.38 4.66 -15.12
N SER A 84 -18.72 4.84 -13.82
CA SER A 84 -19.93 5.53 -13.38
C SER A 84 -19.66 6.96 -12.94
N ALA A 85 -20.33 7.92 -13.59
CA ALA A 85 -20.28 9.33 -13.19
C ALA A 85 -20.75 9.55 -11.73
N GLY A 86 -21.77 8.81 -11.28
CA GLY A 86 -22.30 8.90 -9.92
C GLY A 86 -21.28 8.51 -8.84
N VAL A 87 -20.31 7.64 -9.16
CA VAL A 87 -19.22 7.35 -8.24
C VAL A 87 -18.40 8.63 -7.99
N PHE A 88 -18.05 9.39 -9.02
CA PHE A 88 -17.28 10.63 -8.85
C PHE A 88 -18.04 11.68 -8.05
N GLU A 89 -19.36 11.79 -8.26
CA GLU A 89 -20.22 12.68 -7.46
C GLU A 89 -20.19 12.32 -5.97
N TYR A 90 -20.19 11.01 -5.65
CA TYR A 90 -20.05 10.54 -4.27
C TYR A 90 -18.73 11.00 -3.62
N TYR A 91 -17.66 11.10 -4.38
CA TYR A 91 -16.37 11.64 -3.91
C TYR A 91 -16.32 13.19 -3.92
N GLY A 92 -17.36 13.86 -4.40
CA GLY A 92 -17.36 15.31 -4.62
C GLY A 92 -16.43 15.72 -5.77
N LEU A 93 -16.27 14.86 -6.76
CA LEU A 93 -15.42 15.08 -7.94
C LEU A 93 -16.28 15.36 -9.17
N ILE A 94 -15.75 16.15 -10.08
CA ILE A 94 -16.38 16.42 -11.38
C ILE A 94 -15.71 15.51 -12.41
N PRO A 95 -16.43 14.53 -12.98
CA PRO A 95 -15.87 13.65 -14.01
C PRO A 95 -15.69 14.43 -15.32
N ASP A 96 -14.57 14.20 -15.99
CA ASP A 96 -14.27 14.74 -17.31
C ASP A 96 -14.64 13.80 -18.47
N GLY A 97 -15.31 12.69 -18.15
CA GLY A 97 -15.69 11.65 -19.11
C GLY A 97 -14.60 10.62 -19.38
N SER A 98 -13.40 10.77 -18.80
CA SER A 98 -12.30 9.81 -18.99
C SER A 98 -12.46 8.52 -18.17
N GLY A 99 -13.41 8.49 -17.24
CA GLY A 99 -13.56 7.40 -16.26
C GLY A 99 -12.49 7.41 -15.16
N SER A 100 -11.77 8.51 -15.02
CA SER A 100 -10.65 8.64 -14.08
C SER A 100 -10.49 10.09 -13.63
N VAL A 101 -10.33 10.33 -12.33
CA VAL A 101 -10.04 11.66 -11.78
C VAL A 101 -8.81 11.59 -10.87
N ASN A 102 -7.81 12.41 -11.18
CA ASN A 102 -6.66 12.60 -10.31
C ASN A 102 -7.01 13.64 -9.24
N MET A 103 -6.51 13.40 -8.03
CA MET A 103 -6.76 14.26 -6.88
C MET A 103 -5.58 14.17 -5.90
N ARG A 104 -5.63 14.95 -4.83
CA ARG A 104 -4.72 14.79 -3.70
C ARG A 104 -5.50 15.09 -2.42
N ARG A 105 -5.99 14.05 -1.78
CA ARG A 105 -6.71 14.13 -0.51
C ARG A 105 -5.91 13.42 0.56
N ARG A 106 -5.48 14.17 1.59
CA ARG A 106 -4.83 13.57 2.76
C ARG A 106 -5.85 12.73 3.53
N LEU A 107 -5.43 11.54 3.91
CA LEU A 107 -6.26 10.60 4.66
C LEU A 107 -5.65 10.34 6.03
N GLY A 108 -6.50 10.04 6.99
CA GLY A 108 -6.14 9.38 8.24
C GLY A 108 -6.38 7.88 8.13
N ASP A 109 -6.92 7.30 9.19
CA ASP A 109 -7.39 5.92 9.18
C ASP A 109 -8.62 5.80 8.27
N ILE A 110 -8.65 4.77 7.42
CA ILE A 110 -9.78 4.47 6.56
C ILE A 110 -10.57 3.34 7.22
N ARG A 111 -11.84 3.61 7.51
CA ARG A 111 -12.77 2.60 8.01
C ARG A 111 -13.66 2.10 6.89
N LEU A 112 -13.56 0.83 6.61
CA LEU A 112 -14.40 0.13 5.64
C LEU A 112 -15.50 -0.64 6.39
N LEU A 113 -16.71 -0.59 5.86
CA LEU A 113 -17.80 -1.45 6.26
C LEU A 113 -18.48 -1.93 4.98
N SER A 114 -18.40 -3.21 4.70
CA SER A 114 -19.01 -3.80 3.51
C SER A 114 -19.78 -5.07 3.86
N HIS A 115 -20.94 -5.24 3.24
CA HIS A 115 -21.70 -6.49 3.27
C HIS A 115 -21.28 -7.43 2.13
N ASP A 116 -20.29 -7.02 1.33
CA ASP A 116 -19.76 -7.80 0.20
C ASP A 116 -18.25 -7.56 0.05
N TYR A 117 -17.45 -8.12 0.95
CA TYR A 117 -15.99 -8.07 0.86
C TYR A 117 -15.43 -8.96 -0.25
N GLN A 118 -16.25 -9.79 -0.89
CA GLN A 118 -15.81 -10.64 -1.99
C GLN A 118 -15.20 -9.83 -3.15
N HIS A 119 -15.70 -8.63 -3.38
CA HIS A 119 -15.23 -7.74 -4.45
C HIS A 119 -14.17 -6.73 -3.99
N HIS A 120 -13.73 -6.79 -2.72
CA HIS A 120 -12.71 -5.88 -2.20
C HIS A 120 -11.31 -6.50 -2.30
N ARG A 121 -10.43 -5.86 -3.02
CA ARG A 121 -9.04 -6.29 -3.22
C ARG A 121 -8.06 -5.15 -2.99
N LEU A 122 -7.04 -5.38 -2.17
CA LEU A 122 -5.86 -4.52 -2.08
C LEU A 122 -4.78 -5.03 -3.02
N ILE A 123 -4.23 -4.15 -3.84
CA ILE A 123 -3.16 -4.44 -4.78
C ILE A 123 -1.94 -3.60 -4.40
N ILE A 124 -0.87 -4.25 -3.93
CA ILE A 124 0.38 -3.64 -3.48
C ILE A 124 1.52 -4.27 -4.25
N GLY A 125 2.10 -3.53 -5.20
CA GLY A 125 3.07 -4.09 -6.14
C GLY A 125 2.48 -5.29 -6.91
N ASN A 126 3.10 -6.45 -6.76
CA ASN A 126 2.64 -7.71 -7.39
C ASN A 126 1.74 -8.57 -6.47
N ARG A 127 1.39 -8.08 -5.28
CA ARG A 127 0.54 -8.81 -4.32
C ARG A 127 -0.89 -8.34 -4.39
N THR A 128 -1.82 -9.30 -4.44
CA THR A 128 -3.26 -9.05 -4.28
C THR A 128 -3.74 -9.68 -2.98
N VAL A 129 -4.40 -8.89 -2.15
CA VAL A 129 -4.99 -9.33 -0.89
C VAL A 129 -6.51 -9.18 -0.99
N HIS A 130 -7.21 -10.30 -0.95
CA HIS A 130 -8.68 -10.33 -0.94
C HIS A 130 -9.17 -10.08 0.49
N LEU A 131 -9.95 -9.02 0.71
CA LEU A 131 -10.39 -8.65 2.06
C LEU A 131 -11.36 -9.67 2.66
N LYS A 132 -12.12 -10.39 1.84
CA LYS A 132 -12.99 -11.49 2.28
C LYS A 132 -12.24 -12.60 3.04
N GLY A 133 -10.97 -12.80 2.74
CA GLY A 133 -10.12 -13.76 3.47
C GLY A 133 -9.67 -13.29 4.85
N LEU A 134 -9.84 -11.99 5.16
CA LEU A 134 -9.40 -11.37 6.41
C LEU A 134 -10.57 -11.03 7.34
N VAL A 135 -11.72 -10.65 6.78
CA VAL A 135 -12.87 -10.14 7.53
C VAL A 135 -14.16 -10.67 6.92
N ALA A 136 -15.14 -10.99 7.78
CA ALA A 136 -16.46 -11.40 7.34
C ALA A 136 -17.30 -10.20 6.86
N ASP A 137 -18.27 -10.46 5.98
CA ASP A 137 -19.21 -9.44 5.52
C ASP A 137 -19.97 -8.83 6.71
N GLY A 138 -20.21 -7.53 6.66
CA GLY A 138 -20.85 -6.78 7.74
C GLY A 138 -19.94 -6.48 8.93
N GLN A 139 -18.70 -6.94 8.92
CA GLN A 139 -17.72 -6.58 9.95
C GLN A 139 -16.88 -5.39 9.49
N PRO A 140 -16.63 -4.42 10.35
CA PRO A 140 -15.77 -3.29 10.00
C PRO A 140 -14.30 -3.68 9.92
N LEU A 141 -13.61 -3.08 8.96
CA LEU A 141 -12.17 -3.18 8.74
C LEU A 141 -11.56 -1.78 8.75
N THR A 142 -10.48 -1.60 9.48
CA THR A 142 -9.73 -0.34 9.46
C THR A 142 -8.39 -0.55 8.76
N MET A 143 -8.07 0.36 7.83
CA MET A 143 -6.78 0.47 7.16
C MET A 143 -6.01 1.67 7.73
N ARG A 144 -4.77 1.46 8.13
CA ARG A 144 -3.87 2.50 8.69
C ARG A 144 -2.49 2.37 8.12
N VAL A 145 -1.85 3.49 7.82
CA VAL A 145 -0.41 3.50 7.55
C VAL A 145 0.33 3.63 8.88
N ARG A 146 1.33 2.77 9.09
CA ARG A 146 2.22 2.77 10.25
C ARG A 146 3.66 2.73 9.79
N THR A 147 4.59 3.09 10.68
CA THR A 147 6.03 3.14 10.39
C THR A 147 6.84 2.55 11.54
N GLY A 148 8.06 2.10 11.23
CA GLY A 148 9.00 1.58 12.22
C GLY A 148 8.48 0.32 12.92
N LYS A 149 8.61 0.25 14.24
CA LYS A 149 8.30 -0.95 15.04
C LYS A 149 6.84 -1.43 14.94
N GLU A 150 5.91 -0.56 14.57
CA GLU A 150 4.52 -0.96 14.37
C GLU A 150 4.31 -1.85 13.13
N CYS A 151 5.32 -1.92 12.26
CA CYS A 151 5.33 -2.77 11.08
C CYS A 151 5.96 -4.15 11.31
N ASP A 152 6.60 -4.34 12.45
CA ASP A 152 7.19 -5.63 12.81
C ASP A 152 6.09 -6.68 13.03
N PRO A 153 6.31 -7.95 12.65
CA PRO A 153 5.33 -9.01 12.73
C PRO A 153 4.94 -9.37 14.17
#